data_6f30e4980238aaeee8671c95d37f3165
#
_entry.id   6f30e4980238aaeee8671c95d37f3165
#
_cell.length_a   1.000
_cell.length_b   1.000
_cell.length_c   1.000
_cell.angle_alpha   90.00
_cell.angle_beta   90.00
_cell.angle_gamma   90.00
#
_symmetry.space_group_name_H-M   'P 1'
#
loop_
_entity.id
_entity.type
_entity.pdbx_description
1 polymer ?
#
loop_
_entity_poly.entity_id
_entity_poly.type
_entity_poly.pdbx_seq_one_letter_code
_entity_poly.pdbx_strand_id
1 'polypeptide(L)'
;MIRTATIEDLPELHRMGKEFISVTGYECFSSYDFDSANDVFIELIRIGTILTDGKNGMMGFMVFPVFFDKKSLIAQELFWWVDVEKRGSILGVKMLKMAENIAKDLGAKAFLMLSIHGLNGSKVNNLYKRMGYREHEETYIRGL
;
A
#
# COMPACT_ATOMS: atom_id res chain seq x y z
N MET A 1 5.58 9.73 14.00
CA MET A 1 6.09 8.35 14.18
C MET A 1 5.20 7.37 13.44
N ILE A 2 5.78 6.48 12.68
CA ILE A 2 5.03 5.44 11.94
C ILE A 2 4.64 4.33 12.91
N ARG A 3 3.40 3.89 12.79
CA ARG A 3 2.82 2.82 13.61
C ARG A 3 1.72 2.12 12.81
N THR A 4 1.23 1.00 13.32
CA THR A 4 -0.02 0.43 12.80
C THR A 4 -1.17 1.39 13.08
N ALA A 5 -2.10 1.46 12.12
CA ALA A 5 -3.27 2.33 12.23
C ALA A 5 -4.27 1.82 13.27
N THR A 6 -5.04 2.73 13.82
CA THR A 6 -6.15 2.45 14.73
C THR A 6 -7.45 3.03 14.17
N ILE A 7 -8.57 2.73 14.81
CA ILE A 7 -9.89 3.24 14.38
C ILE A 7 -9.93 4.79 14.36
N GLU A 8 -9.19 5.44 15.24
CA GLU A 8 -9.13 6.90 15.28
C GLU A 8 -8.46 7.51 14.04
N ASP A 9 -7.70 6.72 13.28
CA ASP A 9 -7.06 7.17 12.05
C ASP A 9 -8.00 7.18 10.83
N LEU A 10 -9.18 6.56 10.91
CA LEU A 10 -10.11 6.41 9.79
C LEU A 10 -10.36 7.71 9.01
N PRO A 11 -10.60 8.88 9.64
CA PRO A 11 -10.82 10.11 8.88
C PRO A 11 -9.65 10.47 7.96
N GLU A 12 -8.41 10.36 8.44
CA GLU A 12 -7.21 10.64 7.65
C GLU A 12 -6.94 9.57 6.61
N LEU A 13 -7.20 8.29 6.92
CA LEU A 13 -7.11 7.20 5.95
C LEU A 13 -8.07 7.41 4.78
N HIS A 14 -9.30 7.86 5.04
CA HIS A 14 -10.27 8.19 4.00
C HIS A 14 -9.84 9.39 3.17
N ARG A 15 -9.31 10.44 3.81
CA ARG A 15 -8.80 11.60 3.08
C ARG A 15 -7.70 11.17 2.10
N MET A 16 -6.69 10.46 2.59
CA MET A 16 -5.59 9.97 1.76
C MET A 16 -6.05 8.96 0.72
N GLY A 17 -6.99 8.10 1.05
CA GLY A 17 -7.56 7.12 0.13
C GLY A 17 -8.26 7.76 -1.05
N LYS A 18 -9.04 8.81 -0.83
CA LYS A 18 -9.68 9.59 -1.90
C LYS A 18 -8.65 10.23 -2.83
N GLU A 19 -7.62 10.85 -2.27
CA GLU A 19 -6.54 11.46 -3.05
C GLU A 19 -5.78 10.41 -3.86
N PHE A 20 -5.47 9.26 -3.26
CA PHE A 20 -4.81 8.15 -3.93
C PHE A 20 -5.62 7.65 -5.14
N ILE A 21 -6.91 7.38 -4.97
CA ILE A 21 -7.77 6.88 -6.05
C ILE A 21 -7.91 7.92 -7.17
N SER A 22 -7.93 9.20 -6.86
CA SER A 22 -8.05 10.26 -7.87
C SER A 22 -6.89 10.31 -8.87
N VAL A 23 -5.73 9.74 -8.53
CA VAL A 23 -4.52 9.77 -9.37
C VAL A 23 -4.08 8.41 -9.89
N THR A 24 -4.79 7.32 -9.56
CA THR A 24 -4.38 5.95 -9.92
C THR A 24 -4.93 5.46 -11.26
N GLY A 25 -5.89 6.14 -11.83
CA GLY A 25 -6.55 5.69 -13.07
C GLY A 25 -7.67 4.68 -12.87
N TYR A 26 -7.95 4.23 -11.66
CA TYR A 26 -9.06 3.32 -11.37
C TYR A 26 -10.43 3.91 -11.65
N GLU A 27 -10.53 5.22 -11.80
CA GLU A 27 -11.77 5.91 -12.15
C GLU A 27 -12.32 5.52 -13.52
N CYS A 28 -11.53 4.83 -14.36
CA CYS A 28 -12.01 4.30 -15.63
C CYS A 28 -13.14 3.26 -15.47
N PHE A 29 -13.32 2.67 -14.28
CA PHE A 29 -14.38 1.70 -14.02
C PHE A 29 -15.12 1.90 -12.69
N SER A 30 -14.60 2.70 -11.75
CA SER A 30 -15.23 2.86 -10.43
C SER A 30 -14.88 4.20 -9.80
N SER A 31 -15.59 4.58 -8.78
CA SER A 31 -15.34 5.75 -7.96
C SER A 31 -15.13 5.33 -6.50
N TYR A 32 -14.54 6.22 -5.70
CA TYR A 32 -14.32 5.96 -4.29
C TYR A 32 -15.66 5.83 -3.54
N ASP A 33 -15.92 4.65 -2.99
CA ASP A 33 -17.07 4.38 -2.16
C ASP A 33 -16.64 4.33 -0.68
N PHE A 34 -17.15 5.25 0.12
CA PHE A 34 -16.75 5.39 1.51
C PHE A 34 -16.97 4.10 2.32
N ASP A 35 -18.15 3.50 2.22
CA ASP A 35 -18.50 2.34 3.03
C ASP A 35 -17.64 1.12 2.68
N SER A 36 -17.40 0.91 1.39
CA SER A 36 -16.54 -0.18 0.92
C SER A 36 -15.10 0.00 1.40
N ALA A 37 -14.54 1.20 1.25
CA ALA A 37 -13.19 1.52 1.71
C ALA A 37 -13.09 1.40 3.24
N ASN A 38 -14.13 1.83 3.95
CA ASN A 38 -14.16 1.75 5.42
C ASN A 38 -14.08 0.30 5.91
N ASP A 39 -14.82 -0.61 5.29
CA ASP A 39 -14.78 -2.03 5.63
C ASP A 39 -13.38 -2.62 5.44
N VAL A 40 -12.72 -2.26 4.34
CA VAL A 40 -11.34 -2.70 4.09
C VAL A 40 -10.38 -2.11 5.11
N PHE A 41 -10.46 -0.83 5.40
CA PHE A 41 -9.60 -0.20 6.43
C PHE A 41 -9.77 -0.86 7.79
N ILE A 42 -11.00 -1.10 8.22
CA ILE A 42 -11.28 -1.76 9.51
C ILE A 42 -10.65 -3.15 9.54
N GLU A 43 -10.78 -3.93 8.48
CA GLU A 43 -10.20 -5.27 8.41
C GLU A 43 -8.66 -5.22 8.45
N LEU A 44 -8.03 -4.33 7.69
CA LEU A 44 -6.58 -4.15 7.71
C LEU A 44 -6.06 -3.65 9.07
N ILE A 45 -6.83 -2.80 9.74
CA ILE A 45 -6.52 -2.35 11.12
C ILE A 45 -6.56 -3.56 12.06
N ARG A 46 -7.61 -4.39 11.95
CA ARG A 46 -7.78 -5.58 12.80
C ARG A 46 -6.61 -6.56 12.68
N ILE A 47 -6.11 -6.79 11.48
CA ILE A 47 -4.98 -7.71 11.25
C ILE A 47 -3.61 -7.04 11.38
N GLY A 48 -3.56 -5.72 11.53
CA GLY A 48 -2.31 -4.99 11.76
C GLY A 48 -1.48 -4.74 10.49
N THR A 49 -2.10 -4.70 9.31
CA THR A 49 -1.40 -4.54 8.02
C THR A 49 -1.64 -3.19 7.36
N ILE A 50 -2.05 -2.20 8.11
CA ILE A 50 -2.09 -0.81 7.65
C ILE A 50 -1.23 0.06 8.55
N LEU A 51 -0.35 0.83 7.93
CA LEU A 51 0.62 1.70 8.58
C LEU A 51 0.28 3.15 8.30
N THR A 52 0.52 4.02 9.25
CA THR A 52 0.35 5.47 9.11
C THR A 52 1.23 6.21 10.08
N ASP A 53 1.52 7.48 9.79
CA ASP A 53 2.03 8.44 10.78
C ASP A 53 0.90 9.25 11.42
N GLY A 54 -0.34 8.93 11.09
CA GLY A 54 -1.54 9.59 11.57
C GLY A 54 -1.96 10.83 10.78
N LYS A 55 -1.18 11.25 9.77
CA LYS A 55 -1.46 12.51 9.07
C LYS A 55 -1.00 12.56 7.62
N ASN A 56 0.25 12.18 7.34
CA ASN A 56 0.89 12.48 6.05
C ASN A 56 1.08 11.26 5.15
N GLY A 57 0.90 10.06 5.68
CA GLY A 57 1.11 8.86 4.90
C GLY A 57 0.35 7.66 5.41
N MET A 58 0.05 6.76 4.48
CA MET A 58 -0.54 5.45 4.75
C MET A 58 0.01 4.40 3.81
N MET A 59 0.09 3.16 4.29
CA MET A 59 0.42 1.99 3.48
C MET A 59 -0.41 0.82 4.00
N GLY A 60 -1.11 0.15 3.08
CA GLY A 60 -1.85 -1.07 3.41
C GLY A 60 -1.42 -2.22 2.53
N PHE A 61 -1.37 -3.42 3.10
CA PHE A 61 -1.01 -4.62 2.38
C PHE A 61 -1.78 -5.84 2.89
N MET A 62 -1.82 -6.88 2.07
CA MET A 62 -2.40 -8.18 2.41
C MET A 62 -1.32 -9.23 2.45
N VAL A 63 -1.53 -10.27 3.27
CA VAL A 63 -0.70 -11.48 3.29
C VAL A 63 -1.61 -12.67 2.97
N PHE A 64 -1.25 -13.43 1.95
CA PHE A 64 -2.06 -14.54 1.46
C PHE A 64 -1.20 -15.62 0.80
N PRO A 65 -1.69 -16.87 0.72
CA PRO A 65 -0.95 -17.94 0.06
C PRO A 65 -0.96 -17.76 -1.47
N VAL A 66 0.15 -18.12 -2.13
CA VAL A 66 0.15 -18.23 -3.58
C VAL A 66 -0.76 -19.38 -4.02
N PHE A 67 -1.37 -19.27 -5.21
CA PHE A 67 -2.38 -20.24 -5.63
C PHE A 67 -1.84 -21.65 -5.81
N PHE A 68 -0.54 -21.79 -6.06
CA PHE A 68 0.11 -23.06 -6.35
C PHE A 68 0.81 -23.69 -5.13
N ASP A 69 0.83 -23.02 -3.98
CA ASP A 69 1.42 -23.56 -2.75
C ASP A 69 0.82 -22.85 -1.50
N LYS A 70 -0.08 -23.54 -0.82
CA LYS A 70 -0.75 -23.02 0.38
C LYS A 70 0.19 -22.69 1.53
N LYS A 71 1.39 -23.26 1.54
CA LYS A 71 2.39 -23.04 2.60
C LYS A 71 3.26 -21.82 2.32
N SER A 72 3.23 -21.29 1.11
CA SER A 72 4.01 -20.12 0.72
C SER A 72 3.14 -18.86 0.73
N LEU A 73 3.34 -18.03 1.76
CA LEU A 73 2.64 -16.75 1.89
C LEU A 73 3.43 -15.64 1.23
N ILE A 74 2.72 -14.72 0.59
CA ILE A 74 3.28 -13.49 0.06
C ILE A 74 2.52 -12.30 0.62
N ALA A 75 3.20 -11.17 0.76
CA ALA A 75 2.60 -9.88 1.03
C ALA A 75 2.45 -9.11 -0.27
N GLN A 76 1.36 -8.39 -0.42
CA GLN A 76 1.12 -7.51 -1.57
C GLN A 76 0.55 -6.18 -1.13
N GLU A 77 1.17 -5.09 -1.59
CA GLU A 77 0.67 -3.74 -1.39
C GLU A 77 -0.73 -3.59 -2.00
N LEU A 78 -1.63 -2.95 -1.26
CA LEU A 78 -2.93 -2.52 -1.76
C LEU A 78 -2.92 -1.04 -2.09
N PHE A 79 -2.30 -0.24 -1.25
CA PHE A 79 -2.13 1.19 -1.46
C PHE A 79 -0.93 1.69 -0.65
N TRP A 80 -0.31 2.73 -1.19
CA TRP A 80 0.77 3.44 -0.53
C TRP A 80 0.70 4.91 -0.94
N TRP A 81 0.47 5.77 0.01
CA TRP A 81 0.33 7.21 -0.20
C TRP A 81 1.20 7.99 0.78
N VAL A 82 1.85 9.01 0.27
CA VAL A 82 2.51 10.05 1.07
C VAL A 82 2.05 11.38 0.50
N ASP A 83 1.59 12.27 1.37
CA ASP A 83 1.15 13.60 0.96
C ASP A 83 2.25 14.31 0.17
N VAL A 84 1.86 15.05 -0.87
CA VAL A 84 2.77 15.62 -1.86
C VAL A 84 3.90 16.43 -1.20
N GLU A 85 3.56 17.22 -0.17
CA GLU A 85 4.52 18.06 0.56
C GLU A 85 5.55 17.25 1.37
N LYS A 86 5.29 15.98 1.63
CA LYS A 86 6.15 15.07 2.39
C LYS A 86 6.88 14.05 1.52
N ARG A 87 6.66 14.07 0.21
CA ARG A 87 7.38 13.20 -0.73
C ARG A 87 8.84 13.62 -0.81
N GLY A 88 9.71 12.61 -0.99
CA GLY A 88 11.16 12.83 -0.93
C GLY A 88 11.71 12.84 0.48
N SER A 89 10.86 12.78 1.51
CA SER A 89 11.28 12.57 2.88
C SER A 89 11.53 11.08 3.16
N ILE A 90 12.04 10.80 4.33
CA ILE A 90 12.32 9.41 4.78
C ILE A 90 11.04 8.64 5.16
N LEU A 91 9.88 9.31 5.21
CA LEU A 91 8.60 8.72 5.64
C LEU A 91 8.25 7.46 4.85
N GLY A 92 8.22 7.55 3.53
CA GLY A 92 7.87 6.40 2.67
C GLY A 92 8.81 5.21 2.86
N VAL A 93 10.11 5.46 2.95
CA VAL A 93 11.11 4.39 3.15
C VAL A 93 10.92 3.71 4.50
N LYS A 94 10.66 4.47 5.55
CA LYS A 94 10.41 3.91 6.88
C LYS A 94 9.13 3.08 6.91
N MET A 95 8.08 3.53 6.22
CA MET A 95 6.83 2.76 6.10
C MET A 95 7.09 1.42 5.42
N LEU A 96 7.81 1.42 4.30
CA LEU A 96 8.10 0.19 3.56
C LEU A 96 8.91 -0.79 4.41
N LYS A 97 9.96 -0.31 5.10
CA LYS A 97 10.75 -1.18 5.99
C LYS A 97 9.93 -1.77 7.13
N MET A 98 9.03 -0.99 7.71
CA MET A 98 8.14 -1.49 8.76
C MET A 98 7.15 -2.50 8.21
N ALA A 99 6.60 -2.26 7.03
CA ALA A 99 5.71 -3.21 6.36
C ALA A 99 6.41 -4.54 6.07
N GLU A 100 7.66 -4.51 5.59
CA GLU A 100 8.46 -5.72 5.37
C GLU A 100 8.65 -6.52 6.66
N ASN A 101 8.94 -5.86 7.77
CA ASN A 101 9.11 -6.53 9.05
C ASN A 101 7.80 -7.19 9.52
N ILE A 102 6.68 -6.49 9.43
CA ILE A 102 5.37 -7.04 9.79
C ILE A 102 5.03 -8.22 8.87
N ALA A 103 5.25 -8.10 7.57
CA ALA A 103 5.00 -9.18 6.61
C ALA A 103 5.82 -10.43 6.94
N LYS A 104 7.10 -10.28 7.30
CA LYS A 104 7.96 -11.39 7.75
C LYS A 104 7.40 -12.06 9.00
N ASP A 105 6.99 -11.26 9.98
CA ASP A 105 6.42 -11.78 11.23
C ASP A 105 5.12 -12.54 10.99
N LEU A 106 4.36 -12.15 9.95
CA LEU A 106 3.15 -12.86 9.51
C LEU A 106 3.45 -14.09 8.63
N GLY A 107 4.71 -14.38 8.35
CA GLY A 107 5.11 -15.55 7.59
C GLY A 107 5.27 -15.35 6.08
N ALA A 108 5.19 -14.12 5.59
CA ALA A 108 5.39 -13.84 4.16
C ALA A 108 6.84 -14.10 3.74
N LYS A 109 7.01 -14.77 2.60
CA LYS A 109 8.32 -15.10 2.02
C LYS A 109 8.76 -14.10 0.95
N ALA A 110 7.84 -13.28 0.47
CA ALA A 110 8.09 -12.25 -0.53
C ALA A 110 7.12 -11.08 -0.34
N PHE A 111 7.50 -9.91 -0.83
CA PHE A 111 6.64 -8.72 -0.82
C PHE A 111 6.52 -8.19 -2.24
N LEU A 112 5.29 -8.07 -2.73
CA LEU A 112 4.97 -7.48 -4.04
C LEU A 112 4.62 -6.01 -3.84
N MET A 113 5.46 -5.13 -4.37
CA MET A 113 5.23 -3.69 -4.38
C MET A 113 4.81 -3.25 -5.77
N LEU A 114 3.91 -2.29 -5.82
CA LEU A 114 3.32 -1.80 -7.06
C LEU A 114 3.94 -0.45 -7.45
N SER A 115 3.98 -0.18 -8.74
CA SER A 115 4.35 1.12 -9.29
C SER A 115 3.29 1.53 -10.29
N ILE A 116 2.65 2.69 -10.04
CA ILE A 116 1.56 3.18 -10.88
C ILE A 116 2.14 4.19 -11.86
N HIS A 117 1.93 3.94 -13.16
CA HIS A 117 2.36 4.84 -14.22
C HIS A 117 1.73 6.24 -14.05
N GLY A 118 2.54 7.29 -14.23
CA GLY A 118 2.10 8.68 -14.05
C GLY A 118 2.12 9.18 -12.62
N LEU A 119 2.37 8.32 -11.63
CA LEU A 119 2.44 8.68 -10.21
C LEU A 119 3.84 8.40 -9.66
N ASN A 120 4.81 9.30 -9.92
CA ASN A 120 6.21 9.19 -9.44
C ASN A 120 6.91 7.84 -9.76
N GLY A 121 6.48 7.15 -10.83
CA GLY A 121 6.93 5.80 -11.14
C GLY A 121 8.45 5.62 -11.21
N SER A 122 9.19 6.56 -11.83
CA SER A 122 10.65 6.45 -11.93
C SER A 122 11.35 6.54 -10.58
N LYS A 123 10.89 7.43 -9.68
CA LYS A 123 11.45 7.58 -8.33
C LYS A 123 11.17 6.37 -7.47
N VAL A 124 9.95 5.86 -7.55
CA VAL A 124 9.51 4.66 -6.83
C VAL A 124 10.28 3.44 -7.33
N ASN A 125 10.42 3.28 -8.64
CA ASN A 125 11.17 2.16 -9.21
C ASN A 125 12.64 2.17 -8.77
N ASN A 126 13.28 3.35 -8.75
CA ASN A 126 14.65 3.48 -8.26
C ASN A 126 14.77 3.15 -6.77
N LEU A 127 13.78 3.55 -5.97
CA LEU A 127 13.73 3.20 -4.56
C LEU A 127 13.62 1.67 -4.38
N TYR A 128 12.73 1.01 -5.10
CA TYR A 128 12.59 -0.45 -5.02
C TYR A 128 13.89 -1.17 -5.36
N LYS A 129 14.56 -0.77 -6.44
CA LYS A 129 15.85 -1.37 -6.83
C LYS A 129 16.92 -1.19 -5.74
N ARG A 130 17.00 0.00 -5.14
CA ARG A 130 17.93 0.24 -4.01
C ARG A 130 17.61 -0.58 -2.78
N MET A 131 16.36 -0.95 -2.58
CA MET A 131 15.91 -1.78 -1.46
C MET A 131 15.98 -3.28 -1.74
N GLY A 132 16.48 -3.68 -2.91
CA GLY A 132 16.66 -5.07 -3.28
C GLY A 132 15.46 -5.70 -4.02
N TYR A 133 14.48 -4.92 -4.41
CA TYR A 133 13.38 -5.40 -5.25
C TYR A 133 13.84 -5.51 -6.71
N ARG A 134 13.33 -6.52 -7.41
CA ARG A 134 13.48 -6.68 -8.86
C ARG A 134 12.13 -6.51 -9.54
N GLU A 135 12.14 -6.12 -10.78
CA GLU A 135 10.94 -6.09 -11.61
C GLU A 135 10.39 -7.51 -11.75
N HIS A 136 9.08 -7.66 -11.60
CA HIS A 136 8.43 -8.98 -11.61
C HIS A 136 7.26 -9.05 -12.58
N GLU A 137 6.33 -8.09 -12.55
CA GLU A 137 5.12 -8.06 -13.36
C GLU A 137 4.85 -6.68 -13.93
N GLU A 138 4.08 -6.65 -15.01
CA GLU A 138 3.44 -5.43 -15.51
C GLU A 138 1.93 -5.65 -15.50
N THR A 139 1.17 -4.61 -15.15
CA THR A 139 -0.29 -4.66 -15.11
C THR A 139 -0.86 -3.68 -16.12
N TYR A 140 -1.84 -4.13 -16.90
CA TYR A 140 -2.55 -3.33 -17.89
C TYR A 140 -4.03 -3.25 -17.47
N ILE A 141 -4.64 -2.07 -17.64
CA ILE A 141 -6.02 -1.82 -17.27
C ILE A 141 -6.84 -1.35 -18.48
N ARG A 142 -8.06 -1.86 -18.59
CA ARG A 142 -9.06 -1.46 -19.58
C ARG A 142 -10.42 -1.43 -18.95
N GLY A 143 -11.16 -0.33 -19.07
CA GLY A 143 -12.59 -0.29 -18.71
C GLY A 143 -13.40 -1.20 -19.63
N LEU A 144 -14.40 -1.88 -19.09
CA LEU A 144 -15.28 -2.78 -19.82
C LEU A 144 -16.71 -2.27 -19.85
#